data_8fd7f2ec83629d7b250d961dd0dfe136
#
_entry.id   8fd7f2ec83629d7b250d961dd0dfe136
#
_cell.length_a   1.000
_cell.length_b   1.000
_cell.length_c   1.000
_cell.angle_alpha   90.00
_cell.angle_beta   90.00
_cell.angle_gamma   90.00
#
_symmetry.space_group_name_H-M   'P 1'
#
loop_
_entity.id
_entity.type
_entity.pdbx_description
1 polymer ?
#
loop_
_entity_poly.entity_id
_entity_poly.type
_entity_poly.pdbx_seq_one_letter_code
_entity_poly.pdbx_strand_id
1 'polypeptide(L)'
;MIIDFHTHTFPDEIAERTIHKLEAAAGIHARVNGTLAGLKTSMKQAGVDYSVILPVVTKPSQFDTINQCAAAMNGSDHIISFGGIHPNNTDIPDKLAYIKQLGLPGIKLHPDYQEVHINDERYLKLITAAVDLGLLVIIHAGIDVGLPE
;
A
#
# COMPACT_ATOMS: atom_id res chain seq x y z
N MET A 1 8.06 16.09 -15.62
CA MET A 1 8.05 14.92 -14.72
C MET A 1 6.66 14.78 -14.13
N ILE A 2 6.04 13.62 -14.33
CA ILE A 2 4.71 13.27 -13.80
C ILE A 2 4.88 12.10 -12.84
N ILE A 3 4.35 12.25 -11.63
CA ILE A 3 4.42 11.21 -10.60
C ILE A 3 2.99 10.83 -10.23
N ASP A 4 2.63 9.56 -10.45
CA ASP A 4 1.39 8.99 -9.92
C ASP A 4 1.64 8.50 -8.50
N PHE A 5 1.12 9.25 -7.53
CA PHE A 5 1.43 9.04 -6.12
C PHE A 5 0.47 8.08 -5.40
N HIS A 6 -0.45 7.42 -6.11
CA HIS A 6 -1.40 6.50 -5.50
C HIS A 6 -1.77 5.35 -6.43
N THR A 7 -0.94 4.31 -6.44
CA THR A 7 -1.20 3.10 -7.23
C THR A 7 -1.23 1.86 -6.33
N HIS A 8 -1.88 0.82 -6.82
CA HIS A 8 -1.94 -0.48 -6.18
C HIS A 8 -1.60 -1.57 -7.19
N THR A 9 -0.83 -2.55 -6.77
CA THR A 9 -0.57 -3.77 -7.52
C THR A 9 -0.73 -5.00 -6.63
N PHE A 10 -0.99 -6.12 -7.26
CA PHE A 10 -1.14 -7.42 -6.61
C PHE A 10 -0.20 -8.42 -7.27
N PRO A 11 0.28 -9.46 -6.55
CA PRO A 11 0.95 -10.59 -7.19
C PRO A 11 0.12 -11.17 -8.33
N ASP A 12 0.78 -11.56 -9.42
CA ASP A 12 0.11 -11.98 -10.66
C ASP A 12 -0.92 -13.09 -10.44
N GLU A 13 -0.62 -14.03 -9.51
CA GLU A 13 -1.50 -15.17 -9.19
C GLU A 13 -2.84 -14.78 -8.57
N ILE A 14 -2.93 -13.58 -8.01
CA ILE A 14 -4.17 -13.11 -7.35
C ILE A 14 -4.75 -11.85 -7.98
N ALA A 15 -4.02 -11.19 -8.89
CA ALA A 15 -4.38 -9.89 -9.42
C ALA A 15 -5.78 -9.89 -10.07
N GLU A 16 -6.04 -10.79 -11.01
CA GLU A 16 -7.33 -10.89 -11.70
C GLU A 16 -8.50 -11.06 -10.71
N ARG A 17 -8.38 -12.03 -9.81
CA ARG A 17 -9.41 -12.30 -8.79
C ARG A 17 -9.63 -11.10 -7.87
N THR A 18 -8.56 -10.39 -7.53
CA THR A 18 -8.64 -9.22 -6.64
C THR A 18 -9.30 -8.06 -7.34
N ILE A 19 -8.94 -7.79 -8.59
CA ILE A 19 -9.58 -6.74 -9.42
C ILE A 19 -11.08 -7.01 -9.56
N HIS A 20 -11.49 -8.22 -9.92
CA HIS A 20 -12.92 -8.57 -10.04
C HIS A 20 -13.70 -8.35 -8.72
N LYS A 21 -13.07 -8.66 -7.58
CA LYS A 21 -13.68 -8.37 -6.27
C LYS A 21 -13.87 -6.88 -6.02
N LEU A 22 -12.85 -6.09 -6.34
CA LEU A 22 -12.90 -4.63 -6.15
C LEU A 22 -13.90 -3.98 -7.09
N GLU A 23 -13.96 -4.40 -8.34
CA GLU A 23 -14.96 -3.95 -9.32
C GLU A 23 -16.39 -4.23 -8.83
N ALA A 24 -16.63 -5.46 -8.36
CA ALA A 24 -17.94 -5.85 -7.86
C ALA A 24 -18.35 -5.06 -6.61
N ALA A 25 -17.41 -4.79 -5.70
CA ALA A 25 -17.68 -4.05 -4.48
C ALA A 25 -17.93 -2.55 -4.74
N ALA A 26 -17.12 -1.95 -5.62
CA ALA A 26 -17.16 -0.52 -5.89
C ALA A 26 -18.13 -0.12 -7.02
N GLY A 27 -18.65 -1.08 -7.79
CA GLY A 27 -19.48 -0.79 -8.96
C GLY A 27 -18.76 -0.03 -10.08
N ILE A 28 -17.43 -0.18 -10.16
CA ILE A 28 -16.58 0.50 -11.16
C ILE A 28 -15.85 -0.53 -12.03
N HIS A 29 -15.28 -0.07 -13.13
CA HIS A 29 -14.51 -0.91 -14.04
C HIS A 29 -13.03 -0.53 -14.01
N ALA A 30 -12.16 -1.49 -13.70
CA ALA A 30 -10.72 -1.28 -13.69
C ALA A 30 -10.19 -1.06 -15.12
N ARG A 31 -9.25 -0.14 -15.26
CA ARG A 31 -8.60 0.16 -16.54
C ARG A 31 -7.32 -0.64 -16.78
N VAL A 32 -6.80 -1.25 -15.72
CA VAL A 32 -5.58 -2.08 -15.71
C VAL A 32 -5.85 -3.37 -14.96
N ASN A 33 -5.06 -4.40 -15.24
CA ASN A 33 -5.25 -5.75 -14.69
C ASN A 33 -4.72 -5.94 -13.25
N GLY A 34 -4.26 -4.88 -12.59
CA GLY A 34 -3.77 -4.90 -11.22
C GLY A 34 -2.38 -5.53 -11.03
N THR A 35 -1.68 -5.92 -12.11
CA THR A 35 -0.31 -6.44 -12.04
C THR A 35 0.74 -5.33 -12.12
N LEU A 36 1.96 -5.59 -11.67
CA LEU A 36 3.08 -4.67 -11.85
C LEU A 36 3.37 -4.41 -13.35
N ALA A 37 3.28 -5.44 -14.19
CA ALA A 37 3.46 -5.31 -15.64
C ALA A 37 2.37 -4.42 -16.26
N GLY A 38 1.12 -4.56 -15.81
CA GLY A 38 0.01 -3.70 -16.23
C GLY A 38 0.22 -2.24 -15.84
N LEU A 39 0.68 -1.98 -14.62
CA LEU A 39 1.02 -0.64 -14.14
C LEU A 39 2.11 -0.01 -15.03
N LYS A 40 3.23 -0.70 -15.26
CA LYS A 40 4.32 -0.21 -16.13
C LYS A 40 3.87 0.10 -17.56
N THR A 41 2.98 -0.73 -18.10
CA THR A 41 2.39 -0.49 -19.42
C THR A 41 1.54 0.77 -19.43
N SER A 42 0.69 0.96 -18.40
CA SER A 42 -0.13 2.17 -18.23
C SER A 42 0.72 3.43 -18.08
N MET A 43 1.77 3.38 -17.25
CA MET A 43 2.73 4.48 -17.09
C MET A 43 3.32 4.92 -18.44
N LYS A 44 3.80 3.96 -19.22
CA LYS A 44 4.37 4.25 -20.54
C LYS A 44 3.35 4.89 -21.49
N GLN A 45 2.11 4.41 -21.49
CA GLN A 45 1.04 4.94 -22.35
C GLN A 45 0.61 6.35 -21.95
N ALA A 46 0.58 6.63 -20.65
CA ALA A 46 0.16 7.92 -20.09
C ALA A 46 1.30 8.93 -19.94
N GLY A 47 2.55 8.55 -20.20
CA GLY A 47 3.71 9.43 -20.00
C GLY A 47 4.00 9.72 -18.51
N VAL A 48 3.65 8.80 -17.62
CA VAL A 48 3.96 8.87 -16.18
C VAL A 48 5.41 8.46 -15.96
N ASP A 49 6.19 9.32 -15.32
CA ASP A 49 7.61 9.08 -15.06
C ASP A 49 7.85 8.16 -13.87
N TYR A 50 7.08 8.33 -12.80
CA TYR A 50 7.18 7.53 -11.57
C TYR A 50 5.80 7.13 -11.06
N SER A 51 5.69 5.92 -10.51
CA SER A 51 4.50 5.51 -9.76
C SER A 51 4.85 5.05 -8.36
N VAL A 52 4.04 5.46 -7.40
CA VAL A 52 4.16 5.08 -6.00
C VAL A 52 3.14 3.99 -5.70
N ILE A 53 3.62 2.79 -5.36
CA ILE A 53 2.77 1.66 -4.96
C ILE A 53 2.53 1.71 -3.45
N LEU A 54 1.27 1.68 -3.07
CA LEU A 54 0.79 1.81 -1.69
C LEU A 54 0.07 0.52 -1.24
N PRO A 55 0.81 -0.52 -0.82
CA PRO A 55 0.18 -1.77 -0.37
C PRO A 55 -0.57 -1.58 0.94
N VAL A 56 -1.71 -2.25 1.08
CA VAL A 56 -2.53 -2.21 2.30
C VAL A 56 -2.45 -3.53 3.05
N VAL A 57 -1.94 -3.50 4.28
CA VAL A 57 -1.96 -4.64 5.21
C VAL A 57 -3.28 -4.62 5.97
N THR A 58 -4.24 -5.43 5.54
CA THR A 58 -5.58 -5.50 6.15
C THR A 58 -5.65 -6.45 7.35
N LYS A 59 -4.62 -7.27 7.57
CA LYS A 59 -4.52 -8.20 8.72
C LYS A 59 -3.06 -8.31 9.17
N PRO A 60 -2.78 -8.42 10.48
CA PRO A 60 -1.42 -8.54 11.00
C PRO A 60 -0.58 -9.65 10.34
N SER A 61 -1.20 -10.79 10.00
CA SER A 61 -0.53 -11.94 9.37
C SER A 61 0.01 -11.70 7.96
N GLN A 62 -0.39 -10.61 7.30
CA GLN A 62 0.07 -10.27 5.95
C GLN A 62 1.38 -9.48 5.94
N PHE A 63 1.86 -9.07 7.12
CA PHE A 63 2.98 -8.14 7.26
C PHE A 63 4.22 -8.58 6.45
N ASP A 64 4.70 -9.80 6.68
CA ASP A 64 5.94 -10.28 6.06
C ASP A 64 5.80 -10.39 4.53
N THR A 65 4.74 -11.05 4.06
CA THR A 65 4.52 -11.28 2.63
C THR A 65 4.39 -9.96 1.87
N ILE A 66 3.58 -9.02 2.38
CA ILE A 66 3.35 -7.75 1.70
C ILE A 66 4.63 -6.90 1.65
N ASN A 67 5.39 -6.82 2.74
CA ASN A 67 6.59 -6.01 2.78
C ASN A 67 7.74 -6.61 1.95
N GLN A 68 7.86 -7.92 1.88
CA GLN A 68 8.81 -8.59 0.99
C GLN A 68 8.47 -8.36 -0.48
N CYS A 69 7.19 -8.46 -0.87
CA CYS A 69 6.75 -8.11 -2.22
C CYS A 69 7.02 -6.63 -2.54
N ALA A 70 6.71 -5.73 -1.61
CA ALA A 70 6.96 -4.30 -1.76
C ALA A 70 8.46 -4.02 -1.99
N ALA A 71 9.33 -4.62 -1.21
CA ALA A 71 10.78 -4.48 -1.35
C ALA A 71 11.31 -5.00 -2.69
N ALA A 72 10.77 -6.12 -3.18
CA ALA A 72 11.15 -6.68 -4.47
C ALA A 72 10.80 -5.77 -5.67
N MET A 73 9.77 -4.93 -5.54
CA MET A 73 9.35 -3.98 -6.57
C MET A 73 10.04 -2.62 -6.45
N ASN A 74 10.46 -2.24 -5.23
CA ASN A 74 10.97 -0.91 -4.95
C ASN A 74 12.29 -0.61 -5.67
N GLY A 75 12.39 0.58 -6.26
CA GLY A 75 13.58 1.07 -6.95
C GLY A 75 13.79 0.53 -8.38
N SER A 76 12.91 -0.34 -8.88
CA SER A 76 12.96 -0.83 -10.26
C SER A 76 12.08 -0.01 -11.19
N ASP A 77 12.56 0.28 -12.42
CA ASP A 77 11.77 0.89 -13.49
C ASP A 77 10.89 2.07 -13.06
N HIS A 78 11.45 2.98 -12.26
CA HIS A 78 10.75 4.17 -11.76
C HIS A 78 9.57 3.86 -10.81
N ILE A 79 9.58 2.70 -10.19
CA ILE A 79 8.62 2.32 -9.14
C ILE A 79 9.19 2.64 -7.76
N ILE A 80 8.38 3.31 -6.95
CA ILE A 80 8.64 3.53 -5.51
C ILE A 80 7.55 2.76 -4.75
N SER A 81 7.94 1.77 -3.96
CA SER A 81 6.97 1.03 -3.16
C SER A 81 7.08 1.41 -1.69
N PHE A 82 5.95 1.67 -1.07
CA PHE A 82 5.84 1.80 0.38
C PHE A 82 5.65 0.42 1.02
N GLY A 83 5.90 0.35 2.31
CA GLY A 83 5.52 -0.80 3.11
C GLY A 83 4.10 -0.67 3.68
N GLY A 84 3.68 -1.71 4.39
CA GLY A 84 2.42 -1.71 5.11
C GLY A 84 2.56 -2.36 6.47
N ILE A 85 1.74 -1.90 7.42
CA ILE A 85 1.68 -2.45 8.77
C ILE A 85 0.26 -2.29 9.31
N HIS A 86 -0.21 -3.27 10.08
CA HIS A 86 -1.50 -3.20 10.73
C HIS A 86 -1.34 -2.70 12.18
N PRO A 87 -2.21 -1.82 12.70
CA PRO A 87 -2.07 -1.29 14.07
C PRO A 87 -2.19 -2.37 15.16
N ASN A 88 -2.72 -3.54 14.84
CA ASN A 88 -2.78 -4.71 15.73
C ASN A 88 -1.57 -5.65 15.59
N ASN A 89 -0.55 -5.32 14.82
CA ASN A 89 0.68 -6.08 14.86
C ASN A 89 1.33 -5.97 16.25
N THR A 90 1.96 -7.04 16.70
CA THR A 90 2.88 -7.00 17.84
C THR A 90 4.22 -6.41 17.41
N ASP A 91 5.02 -5.94 18.37
CA ASP A 91 6.41 -5.51 18.14
C ASP A 91 6.53 -4.43 17.04
N ILE A 92 5.64 -3.43 17.10
CA ILE A 92 5.57 -2.32 16.12
C ILE A 92 6.93 -1.68 15.85
N PRO A 93 7.77 -1.35 16.86
CA PRO A 93 9.08 -0.75 16.61
C PRO A 93 9.99 -1.64 15.75
N ASP A 94 10.07 -2.94 16.04
CA ASP A 94 10.90 -3.88 15.29
C ASP A 94 10.40 -4.06 13.86
N LYS A 95 9.08 -4.10 13.67
CA LYS A 95 8.45 -4.20 12.35
C LYS A 95 8.69 -2.95 11.50
N LEU A 96 8.63 -1.77 12.09
CA LEU A 96 8.97 -0.52 11.40
C LEU A 96 10.46 -0.46 11.06
N ALA A 97 11.33 -0.88 11.98
CA ALA A 97 12.76 -1.00 11.70
C ALA A 97 13.04 -1.97 10.54
N TYR A 98 12.32 -3.09 10.48
CA TYR A 98 12.41 -4.02 9.37
C TYR A 98 11.96 -3.41 8.04
N ILE A 99 10.84 -2.66 8.00
CA ILE A 99 10.40 -1.92 6.80
C ILE A 99 11.51 -0.96 6.32
N LYS A 100 12.13 -0.23 7.24
CA LYS A 100 13.25 0.66 6.92
C LYS A 100 14.47 -0.11 6.39
N GLN A 101 14.80 -1.26 6.99
CA GLN A 101 15.90 -2.13 6.55
C GLN A 101 15.67 -2.68 5.14
N LEU A 102 14.42 -2.92 4.74
CA LEU A 102 14.04 -3.30 3.38
C LEU A 102 14.22 -2.15 2.36
N GLY A 103 14.62 -0.96 2.78
CA GLY A 103 14.79 0.21 1.91
C GLY A 103 13.48 0.87 1.50
N LEU A 104 12.37 0.55 2.16
CA LEU A 104 11.07 1.16 1.86
C LEU A 104 10.99 2.56 2.48
N PRO A 105 10.52 3.59 1.75
CA PRO A 105 10.57 4.99 2.19
C PRO A 105 9.53 5.33 3.26
N GLY A 106 8.55 4.47 3.48
CA GLY A 106 7.47 4.74 4.41
C GLY A 106 6.42 3.65 4.44
N ILE A 107 5.31 3.94 5.07
CA ILE A 107 4.18 3.02 5.27
C ILE A 107 2.87 3.59 4.74
N LYS A 108 2.00 2.71 4.25
CA LYS A 108 0.60 2.99 3.93
C LYS A 108 -0.32 2.47 5.04
N LEU A 109 -1.22 3.33 5.48
CA LEU A 109 -2.30 3.01 6.40
C LEU A 109 -3.66 3.22 5.74
N HIS A 110 -4.64 2.41 6.12
CA HIS A 110 -5.99 2.49 5.58
C HIS A 110 -7.02 2.24 6.71
N PRO A 111 -7.52 3.30 7.35
CA PRO A 111 -8.41 3.18 8.51
C PRO A 111 -9.59 2.23 8.29
N ASP A 112 -10.29 2.35 7.17
CA ASP A 112 -11.47 1.53 6.87
C ASP A 112 -11.12 0.04 6.73
N TYR A 113 -10.13 -0.32 5.88
CA TYR A 113 -9.71 -1.72 5.71
C TYR A 113 -9.00 -2.32 6.93
N GLN A 114 -8.50 -1.49 7.82
CA GLN A 114 -7.85 -1.91 9.07
C GLN A 114 -8.81 -1.86 10.27
N GLU A 115 -10.06 -1.41 10.05
CA GLU A 115 -11.11 -1.30 11.07
C GLU A 115 -10.67 -0.53 12.33
N VAL A 116 -9.92 0.56 12.12
CA VAL A 116 -9.35 1.37 13.19
C VAL A 116 -9.48 2.85 12.84
N HIS A 117 -10.11 3.63 13.70
CA HIS A 117 -10.23 5.07 13.50
C HIS A 117 -8.86 5.75 13.56
N ILE A 118 -8.68 6.80 12.76
CA ILE A 118 -7.40 7.51 12.65
C ILE A 118 -6.90 8.11 13.98
N ASN A 119 -7.79 8.46 14.88
CA ASN A 119 -7.48 8.97 16.21
C ASN A 119 -7.34 7.87 17.28
N ASP A 120 -7.37 6.60 16.91
CA ASP A 120 -7.13 5.50 17.84
C ASP A 120 -5.67 5.52 18.35
N GLU A 121 -5.50 5.24 19.61
CA GLU A 121 -4.18 5.27 20.27
C GLU A 121 -3.15 4.34 19.61
N ARG A 122 -3.60 3.22 19.03
CA ARG A 122 -2.76 2.29 18.29
C ARG A 122 -2.15 2.95 17.05
N TYR A 123 -2.98 3.71 16.29
CA TYR A 123 -2.49 4.47 15.13
C TYR A 123 -1.55 5.59 15.56
N LEU A 124 -1.91 6.35 16.60
CA LEU A 124 -1.06 7.46 17.05
C LEU A 124 0.32 6.96 17.47
N LYS A 125 0.40 5.86 18.22
CA LYS A 125 1.67 5.23 18.61
C LYS A 125 2.47 4.72 17.41
N LEU A 126 1.79 4.07 16.46
CA LEU A 126 2.40 3.55 15.24
C LEU A 126 2.96 4.69 14.36
N ILE A 127 2.18 5.74 14.15
CA ILE A 127 2.60 6.91 13.37
C ILE A 127 3.81 7.60 14.03
N THR A 128 3.77 7.82 15.34
CA THR A 128 4.89 8.40 16.08
C THR A 128 6.16 7.57 15.90
N ALA A 129 6.08 6.25 16.10
CA ALA A 129 7.23 5.37 15.93
C ALA A 129 7.77 5.34 14.49
N ALA A 130 6.89 5.43 13.49
CA ALA A 130 7.31 5.51 12.09
C ALA A 130 8.05 6.82 11.80
N VAL A 131 7.54 7.94 12.29
CA VAL A 131 8.16 9.27 12.14
C VAL A 131 9.54 9.33 12.84
N ASP A 132 9.65 8.77 14.05
CA ASP A 132 10.92 8.69 14.79
C ASP A 132 12.00 7.91 14.03
N LEU A 133 11.58 6.94 13.20
CA LEU A 133 12.48 6.22 12.31
C LEU A 133 12.73 6.94 10.97
N GLY A 134 12.12 8.10 10.73
CA GLY A 134 12.20 8.83 9.48
C GLY A 134 11.43 8.20 8.32
N LEU A 135 10.45 7.34 8.62
CA LEU A 135 9.54 6.78 7.62
C LEU A 135 8.42 7.77 7.30
N LEU A 136 8.10 7.90 6.03
CA LEU A 136 6.91 8.63 5.59
C LEU A 136 5.64 7.85 5.94
N VAL A 137 4.56 8.56 6.24
CA VAL A 137 3.27 7.93 6.52
C VAL A 137 2.22 8.45 5.54
N ILE A 138 1.62 7.54 4.78
CA ILE A 138 0.53 7.84 3.85
C ILE A 138 -0.74 7.18 4.38
N ILE A 139 -1.79 7.96 4.53
CA ILE A 139 -3.06 7.52 5.08
C ILE A 139 -4.15 7.70 4.02
N HIS A 140 -4.99 6.67 3.85
CA HIS A 140 -6.23 6.83 3.09
C HIS A 140 -7.15 7.79 3.86
N ALA A 141 -7.69 8.78 3.17
CA ALA A 141 -8.63 9.74 3.74
C ALA A 141 -9.84 9.88 2.81
N GLY A 142 -11.01 9.90 3.38
CA GLY A 142 -12.28 9.96 2.65
C GLY A 142 -13.05 8.64 2.71
N ILE A 143 -14.16 8.59 1.99
CA ILE A 143 -15.01 7.40 1.86
C ILE A 143 -14.38 6.45 0.84
N ASP A 144 -14.24 5.18 1.19
CA ASP A 144 -13.83 4.15 0.25
C ASP A 144 -15.07 3.60 -0.48
N VAL A 145 -15.08 3.75 -1.81
CA VAL A 145 -16.21 3.30 -2.66
C VAL A 145 -16.40 1.78 -2.66
N GLY A 146 -15.44 1.03 -2.21
CA GLY A 146 -15.50 -0.43 -2.08
C GLY A 146 -16.09 -0.94 -0.77
N LEU A 147 -16.42 -0.03 0.16
CA LEU A 147 -17.03 -0.38 1.44
C LEU A 147 -18.46 0.16 1.49
N PRO A 148 -19.46 -0.68 1.82
CA PRO A 148 -20.83 -0.21 2.02
C PRO A 148 -20.87 0.75 3.22
N GLU A 149 -21.73 1.78 3.12
CA GLU A 149 -22.08 2.68 4.22
C GLU A 149 -22.80 1.95 5.36
#